data_4c9f784a1890d652ebf0d178a98b4714
#
_entry.id   4c9f784a1890d652ebf0d178a98b4714
#
_cell.length_a   1.000
_cell.length_b   1.000
_cell.length_c   1.000
_cell.angle_alpha   90.00
_cell.angle_beta   90.00
_cell.angle_gamma   90.00
#
_symmetry.space_group_name_H-M   'P 1'
#
loop_
_entity.id
_entity.type
_entity.pdbx_description
1 polymer ?
#
loop_
_entity_poly.entity_id
_entity_poly.type
_entity_poly.pdbx_seq_one_letter_code
_entity_poly.pdbx_strand_id
1 'polypeptide(L)' 'ELFAKPVSEFAFSMRIRRALATLNVNTLGDLAAKAEADFLTIKNFGQTSLEELKSKIAEQGLTLRKN' A
#
# COMPACT_ATOMS: atom_id res chain seq x y z
N GLU A 1 8.91 -15.89 -0.81
CA GLU A 1 7.51 -15.59 -1.14
C GLU A 1 7.28 -14.10 -1.25
N LEU A 2 6.62 -13.69 -2.32
CA LEU A 2 6.36 -12.28 -2.54
C LEU A 2 5.52 -11.67 -1.40
N PHE A 3 4.51 -12.39 -0.95
CA PHE A 3 3.62 -11.86 0.08
C PHE A 3 4.30 -11.72 1.45
N ALA A 4 5.39 -12.42 1.64
CA ALA A 4 6.11 -12.35 2.91
C ALA A 4 7.13 -11.21 2.94
N LYS A 5 7.40 -10.59 1.79
CA LYS A 5 8.38 -9.50 1.72
C LYS A 5 7.88 -8.28 2.48
N PRO A 6 8.72 -7.68 3.32
CA PRO A 6 8.29 -6.47 4.03
C PRO A 6 8.18 -5.29 3.07
N VAL A 7 7.16 -4.46 3.31
CA VAL A 7 6.96 -3.27 2.47
C VAL A 7 8.11 -2.29 2.61
N SER A 8 8.87 -2.39 3.72
CA SER A 8 9.99 -1.49 3.93
C SER A 8 11.14 -1.71 2.95
N GLU A 9 11.15 -2.85 2.25
CA GLU A 9 12.17 -3.10 1.24
C GLU A 9 11.89 -2.36 -0.06
N PHE A 10 10.72 -1.76 -0.18
CA PHE A 10 10.31 -1.08 -1.39
C PHE A 10 10.49 0.42 -1.25
N ALA A 11 10.75 1.08 -2.37
CA ALA A 11 11.03 2.52 -2.36
C ALA A 11 9.73 3.32 -2.39
N PHE A 12 8.93 3.18 -1.35
CA PHE A 12 7.73 3.98 -1.21
C PHE A 12 8.08 5.36 -0.67
N SER A 13 7.29 6.36 -1.05
CA SER A 13 7.47 7.70 -0.52
C SER A 13 7.11 7.72 0.96
N MET A 14 7.57 8.75 1.67
CA MET A 14 7.26 8.89 3.09
C MET A 14 5.75 8.90 3.33
N ARG A 15 5.02 9.55 2.44
CA ARG A 15 3.57 9.64 2.56
C ARG A 15 2.93 8.26 2.55
N ILE A 16 3.39 7.42 1.62
CA ILE A 16 2.85 6.06 1.53
C ILE A 16 3.29 5.24 2.71
N ARG A 17 4.54 5.39 3.14
CA ARG A 17 5.03 4.65 4.30
C ARG A 17 4.22 4.95 5.55
N ARG A 18 3.87 6.22 5.75
CA ARG A 18 3.06 6.60 6.90
C ARG A 18 1.67 5.98 6.82
N ALA A 19 1.09 5.96 5.62
CA ALA A 19 -0.21 5.34 5.43
C ALA A 19 -0.17 3.86 5.76
N LEU A 20 0.89 3.17 5.31
CA LEU A 20 1.03 1.75 5.59
C LEU A 20 1.18 1.50 7.08
N ALA A 21 1.91 2.35 7.77
CA ALA A 21 2.05 2.23 9.22
C ALA A 21 0.73 2.45 9.93
N THR A 22 -0.07 3.39 9.44
CA THR A 22 -1.37 3.69 10.03
C THR A 22 -2.29 2.47 9.93
N LEU A 23 -2.19 1.72 8.84
CA LEU A 23 -3.03 0.55 8.62
C LEU A 23 -2.38 -0.74 9.12
N ASN A 24 -1.22 -0.64 9.77
CA ASN A 24 -0.49 -1.81 10.27
C ASN A 24 -0.10 -2.77 9.17
N VAL A 25 0.29 -2.22 8.02
CA VAL A 25 0.73 -3.02 6.88
C VAL A 25 2.24 -3.21 6.99
N ASN A 26 2.67 -4.44 7.11
CA ASN A 26 4.09 -4.76 7.28
C ASN A 26 4.65 -5.50 6.07
N THR A 27 3.84 -6.30 5.39
CA THR A 27 4.29 -7.09 4.25
C THR A 27 3.40 -6.83 3.05
N LEU A 28 3.84 -7.31 1.87
CA LEU A 28 3.03 -7.17 0.67
C LEU A 28 1.71 -7.95 0.78
N GLY A 29 1.73 -9.05 1.54
CA GLY A 29 0.50 -9.79 1.78
C GLY A 29 -0.51 -8.97 2.55
N ASP A 30 -0.03 -8.26 3.57
CA ASP A 30 -0.89 -7.37 4.34
C ASP A 30 -1.43 -6.25 3.45
N LEU A 31 -0.56 -5.72 2.58
CA LEU A 31 -0.96 -4.65 1.68
C LEU A 31 -2.03 -5.11 0.71
N ALA A 32 -1.85 -6.28 0.13
CA ALA A 32 -2.80 -6.81 -0.84
C ALA A 32 -4.16 -7.13 -0.20
N ALA A 33 -4.18 -7.32 1.12
CA ALA A 33 -5.43 -7.59 1.83
C ALA A 33 -6.23 -6.32 2.11
N LYS A 34 -5.63 -5.15 1.93
CA LYS A 34 -6.33 -3.88 2.15
C LYS A 34 -7.05 -3.43 0.89
N ALA A 35 -8.18 -2.77 1.08
CA ALA A 35 -8.95 -2.22 -0.02
C ALA A 35 -8.55 -0.77 -0.28
N GLU A 36 -8.85 -0.27 -1.48
CA GLU A 36 -8.56 1.12 -1.80
C GLU A 36 -9.26 2.08 -0.84
N ALA A 37 -10.47 1.72 -0.44
CA ALA A 37 -11.23 2.57 0.49
C ALA A 37 -10.52 2.72 1.83
N ASP A 38 -9.79 1.69 2.24
CA ASP A 38 -9.06 1.76 3.51
C ASP A 38 -8.02 2.87 3.48
N PHE A 39 -7.36 3.05 2.33
CA PHE A 39 -6.35 4.09 2.20
C PHE A 39 -6.99 5.48 2.09
N LEU A 40 -8.15 5.56 1.48
CA LEU A 40 -8.81 6.85 1.30
C LEU A 40 -9.38 7.40 2.61
N THR A 41 -9.48 6.58 3.64
CA THR A 41 -9.90 7.05 4.96
C THR A 41 -8.76 7.69 5.73
N ILE A 42 -7.53 7.55 5.25
CA ILE A 42 -6.36 8.08 5.93
C ILE A 42 -6.27 9.58 5.68
N LYS A 43 -6.05 10.33 6.76
CA LYS A 43 -5.90 11.77 6.65
C LYS A 43 -4.66 12.11 5.82
N ASN A 44 -4.80 13.06 4.91
CA ASN A 44 -3.71 13.52 4.05
C ASN A 44 -3.24 12.48 3.04
N PHE A 45 -4.04 11.47 2.80
CA PHE A 45 -3.74 10.47 1.80
C PHE A 45 -4.78 10.60 0.69
N GLY A 46 -4.38 11.20 -0.43
CA GLY A 46 -5.32 11.48 -1.50
C GLY A 46 -5.23 10.49 -2.64
N GLN A 47 -6.00 10.78 -3.69
CA GLN A 47 -6.09 9.93 -4.86
C GLN A 47 -4.72 9.76 -5.53
N THR A 48 -3.95 10.86 -5.59
CA THR A 48 -2.62 10.81 -6.21
C THR A 48 -1.70 9.83 -5.49
N SER A 49 -1.71 9.87 -4.15
CA SER A 49 -0.90 8.95 -3.37
C SER A 49 -1.36 7.52 -3.57
N LEU A 50 -2.66 7.32 -3.65
CA LEU A 50 -3.20 5.98 -3.88
C LEU A 50 -2.75 5.45 -5.22
N GLU A 51 -2.77 6.28 -6.26
CA GLU A 51 -2.34 5.86 -7.58
C GLU A 51 -0.86 5.53 -7.60
N GLU A 52 -0.06 6.29 -6.88
CA GLU A 52 1.36 6.00 -6.77
C GLU A 52 1.57 4.64 -6.11
N LEU A 53 0.85 4.37 -5.05
CA LEU A 53 0.93 3.08 -4.36
C LEU A 53 0.54 1.95 -5.29
N LYS A 54 -0.56 2.11 -6.01
CA LYS A 54 -1.04 1.07 -6.93
C LYS A 54 -0.03 0.81 -8.04
N SER A 55 0.61 1.85 -8.57
CA SER A 55 1.65 1.69 -9.57
C SER A 55 2.82 0.88 -9.02
N LYS A 56 3.24 1.20 -7.80
CA LYS A 56 4.38 0.51 -7.20
C LYS A 56 4.12 -0.96 -7.00
N ILE A 57 2.95 -1.31 -6.46
CA ILE A 57 2.66 -2.72 -6.22
C ILE A 57 2.34 -3.46 -7.52
N ALA A 58 1.83 -2.75 -8.53
CA ALA A 58 1.56 -3.38 -9.82
C ALA A 58 2.84 -3.88 -10.47
N GLU A 59 3.96 -3.21 -10.21
CA GLU A 59 5.25 -3.67 -10.71
C GLU A 59 5.61 -5.04 -10.15
N GLN A 60 5.04 -5.40 -9.01
CA GLN A 60 5.26 -6.70 -8.39
C GLN A 60 4.15 -7.69 -8.71
N GLY A 61 3.21 -7.30 -9.57
CA GLY A 61 2.11 -8.15 -9.93
C GLY A 61 0.98 -8.19 -8.91
N LEU A 62 0.92 -7.20 -8.04
CA LEU A 62 -0.09 -7.14 -6.99
C LEU A 62 -1.08 -6.01 -7.24
N THR A 63 -2.28 -6.17 -6.70
CA THR A 63 -3.29 -5.11 -6.74
C THR A 63 -3.99 -5.07 -5.38
N LEU A 64 -4.58 -3.91 -5.08
CA LEU A 64 -5.39 -3.78 -3.88
C LEU A 64 -6.75 -4.42 -4.11
N ARG A 65 -7.38 -4.82 -3.02
CA ARG A 65 -8.72 -5.37 -3.10
C ARG A 65 -9.69 -4.26 -3.52
N LYS A 66 -10.71 -4.66 -4.24
CA LYS A 66 -11.81 -3.74 -4.53
C LYS A 66 -12.87 -3.97 -3.48
N ASN A 67 -12.79 -3.17 -2.45
CA ASN A 67 -13.71 -3.30 -1.32
C ASN A 67 -13.69 -4.68 -0.72
#